data_9510256cee9a6671c689e65b5b8346b9
#
_entry.id   9510256cee9a6671c689e65b5b8346b9
#
_cell.length_a   1.000
_cell.length_b   1.000
_cell.length_c   1.000
_cell.angle_alpha   90.00
_cell.angle_beta   90.00
_cell.angle_gamma   90.00
#
_symmetry.space_group_name_H-M   'P 1'
#
loop_
_entity.id
_entity.type
_entity.pdbx_description
1 polymer ?
#
loop_
_entity_poly.entity_id
_entity_poly.type
_entity_poly.pdbx_seq_one_letter_code
_entity_poly.pdbx_strand_id
1 'polypeptide(L)'
;MSGTSESQRQGYRPDIEGLRGVAVSLVVAFHALGKQIPGGFIGVDVFFVISGYLITGLLAREIEKTGALSLAGFYARRARRLLPASAVVFLATLLICRVFLSPVQQYHLGDSGSYTALYISNFWFLGRSADYFAPATANNPFLHTWSLAVEEQFY
;
A
#
# COMPACT_ATOMS: atom_id res chain seq x y z
N MET A 1 32.62 -28.01 -12.55
CA MET A 1 32.12 -26.66 -12.93
C MET A 1 30.62 -26.58 -12.67
N SER A 2 30.19 -26.40 -11.43
CA SER A 2 28.74 -26.35 -11.05
C SER A 2 28.50 -25.48 -9.79
N GLY A 3 29.23 -24.35 -9.68
CA GLY A 3 29.15 -23.47 -8.50
C GLY A 3 28.40 -22.13 -8.71
N THR A 4 27.86 -21.86 -9.91
CA THR A 4 27.30 -20.53 -10.23
C THR A 4 25.78 -20.40 -10.15
N SER A 5 25.05 -21.51 -9.96
CA SER A 5 23.58 -21.47 -9.95
C SER A 5 22.95 -21.35 -8.55
N GLU A 6 23.68 -21.67 -7.49
CA GLU A 6 23.13 -21.60 -6.11
C GLU A 6 23.22 -20.20 -5.49
N SER A 7 24.23 -19.42 -5.85
CA SER A 7 24.40 -18.06 -5.30
C SER A 7 23.33 -17.05 -5.75
N GLN A 8 22.70 -17.26 -6.90
CA GLN A 8 21.64 -16.37 -7.41
C GLN A 8 20.24 -16.70 -6.84
N ARG A 9 20.04 -17.88 -6.28
CA ARG A 9 18.73 -18.28 -5.69
C ARG A 9 18.49 -17.77 -4.27
N GLN A 10 19.52 -17.26 -3.59
CA GLN A 10 19.40 -16.77 -2.20
C GLN A 10 18.68 -15.43 -2.01
N GLY A 11 18.28 -14.74 -3.09
CA GLY A 11 17.59 -13.45 -3.02
C GLY A 11 16.08 -13.50 -3.22
N TYR A 12 15.57 -14.51 -3.93
CA TYR A 12 14.14 -14.60 -4.27
C TYR A 12 13.44 -15.63 -3.38
N ARG A 13 12.38 -15.18 -2.69
CA ARG A 13 11.57 -15.98 -1.75
C ARG A 13 10.17 -16.16 -2.34
N PRO A 14 9.94 -17.22 -3.15
CA PRO A 14 8.64 -17.47 -3.80
C PRO A 14 7.51 -17.73 -2.79
N ASP A 15 7.84 -18.27 -1.62
CA ASP A 15 6.93 -18.45 -0.50
C ASP A 15 6.36 -17.13 0.01
N ILE A 16 7.20 -16.11 0.15
CA ILE A 16 6.78 -14.76 0.59
C ILE A 16 5.97 -14.06 -0.49
N GLU A 17 6.38 -14.16 -1.76
CA GLU A 17 5.62 -13.59 -2.87
C GLU A 17 4.23 -14.27 -3.01
N GLY A 18 4.17 -15.57 -2.82
CA GLY A 18 2.91 -16.32 -2.78
C GLY A 18 2.00 -15.84 -1.65
N LEU A 19 2.54 -15.65 -0.44
CA LEU A 19 1.78 -15.15 0.71
C LEU A 19 1.28 -13.71 0.50
N ARG A 20 2.07 -12.85 -0.13
CA ARG A 20 1.64 -11.51 -0.54
C ARG A 20 0.49 -11.56 -1.55
N GLY A 21 0.59 -12.46 -2.54
CA GLY A 21 -0.48 -12.68 -3.51
C GLY A 21 -1.79 -13.12 -2.84
N VAL A 22 -1.73 -14.03 -1.88
CA VAL A 22 -2.89 -14.46 -1.09
C VAL A 22 -3.45 -13.29 -0.28
N ALA A 23 -2.61 -12.52 0.41
CA ALA A 23 -3.03 -11.37 1.21
C ALA A 23 -3.78 -10.33 0.37
N VAL A 24 -3.23 -9.95 -0.80
CA VAL A 24 -3.88 -9.02 -1.73
C VAL A 24 -5.20 -9.60 -2.26
N SER A 25 -5.23 -10.88 -2.61
CA SER A 25 -6.44 -11.55 -3.10
C SER A 25 -7.56 -11.54 -2.06
N LEU A 26 -7.23 -11.75 -0.77
CA LEU A 26 -8.20 -11.65 0.33
C LEU A 26 -8.80 -10.25 0.46
N VAL A 27 -7.95 -9.21 0.35
CA VAL A 27 -8.41 -7.82 0.41
C VAL A 27 -9.31 -7.49 -0.78
N VAL A 28 -8.93 -7.90 -2.01
CA VAL A 28 -9.75 -7.69 -3.21
C VAL A 28 -11.07 -8.42 -3.10
N ALA A 29 -11.06 -9.68 -2.66
CA ALA A 29 -12.26 -10.47 -2.47
C ALA A 29 -13.19 -9.86 -1.41
N PHE A 30 -12.65 -9.35 -0.30
CA PHE A 30 -13.42 -8.63 0.71
C PHE A 30 -14.15 -7.41 0.14
N HIS A 31 -13.47 -6.61 -0.70
CA HIS A 31 -14.09 -5.44 -1.31
C HIS A 31 -15.09 -5.78 -2.42
N ALA A 32 -14.84 -6.84 -3.18
CA ALA A 32 -15.71 -7.26 -4.26
C ALA A 32 -16.95 -8.02 -3.77
N LEU A 33 -16.81 -8.86 -2.75
CA LEU A 33 -17.84 -9.78 -2.28
C LEU A 33 -18.45 -9.37 -0.91
N GLY A 34 -17.87 -8.40 -0.22
CA GLY A 34 -18.38 -7.81 1.00
C GLY A 34 -18.67 -8.84 2.10
N LYS A 35 -19.94 -8.94 2.47
CA LYS A 35 -20.41 -9.80 3.58
C LYS A 35 -20.12 -11.30 3.38
N GLN A 36 -19.81 -11.76 2.18
CA GLN A 36 -19.53 -13.19 1.92
C GLN A 36 -18.14 -13.60 2.39
N ILE A 37 -17.21 -12.64 2.53
CA ILE A 37 -15.84 -12.87 3.04
C ILE A 37 -15.52 -11.87 4.15
N PRO A 38 -16.16 -11.98 5.31
CA PRO A 38 -16.07 -10.96 6.37
C PRO A 38 -14.68 -10.81 7.00
N GLY A 39 -13.79 -11.81 6.84
CA GLY A 39 -12.43 -11.80 7.38
C GLY A 39 -11.36 -11.33 6.40
N GLY A 40 -11.72 -10.93 5.16
CA GLY A 40 -10.72 -10.63 4.13
C GLY A 40 -9.86 -9.39 4.41
N PHE A 41 -10.30 -8.48 5.29
CA PHE A 41 -9.52 -7.32 5.74
C PHE A 41 -8.20 -7.72 6.45
N ILE A 42 -8.13 -8.93 7.05
CA ILE A 42 -6.91 -9.47 7.66
C ILE A 42 -5.74 -9.52 6.65
N GLY A 43 -6.03 -9.59 5.36
CA GLY A 43 -5.01 -9.50 4.32
C GLY A 43 -4.14 -8.25 4.41
N VAL A 44 -4.65 -7.13 4.91
CA VAL A 44 -3.87 -5.90 5.13
C VAL A 44 -2.83 -6.11 6.24
N ASP A 45 -3.22 -6.74 7.35
CA ASP A 45 -2.32 -7.01 8.48
C ASP A 45 -1.21 -7.97 8.07
N VAL A 46 -1.56 -9.04 7.36
CA VAL A 46 -0.59 -9.99 6.79
C VAL A 46 0.38 -9.28 5.85
N PHE A 47 -0.12 -8.38 5.01
CA PHE A 47 0.69 -7.59 4.10
C PHE A 47 1.68 -6.68 4.86
N PHE A 48 1.26 -6.01 5.93
CA PHE A 48 2.14 -5.18 6.76
C PHE A 48 3.25 -6.00 7.42
N VAL A 49 2.92 -7.16 7.98
CA VAL A 49 3.93 -8.04 8.60
C VAL A 49 4.96 -8.49 7.57
N ILE A 50 4.52 -8.91 6.39
CA ILE A 50 5.42 -9.34 5.32
C ILE A 50 6.30 -8.19 4.83
N SER A 51 5.72 -7.01 4.62
CA SER A 51 6.44 -5.81 4.20
C SER A 51 7.51 -5.42 5.23
N GLY A 52 7.17 -5.41 6.52
CA GLY A 52 8.11 -5.16 7.59
C GLY A 52 9.26 -6.17 7.62
N TYR A 53 8.95 -7.46 7.49
CA TYR A 53 9.96 -8.52 7.43
C TYR A 53 10.94 -8.33 6.24
N LEU A 54 10.41 -8.08 5.05
CA LEU A 54 11.23 -7.92 3.84
C LEU A 54 12.15 -6.70 3.94
N ILE A 55 11.63 -5.58 4.45
CA ILE A 55 12.41 -4.35 4.55
C ILE A 55 13.49 -4.48 5.61
N THR A 56 13.16 -5.01 6.79
CA THR A 56 14.15 -5.28 7.82
C THR A 56 15.26 -6.16 7.29
N GLY A 57 14.92 -7.21 6.53
CA GLY A 57 15.90 -8.09 5.89
C GLY A 57 16.75 -7.38 4.83
N LEU A 58 16.19 -6.43 4.07
CA LEU A 58 16.95 -5.63 3.10
C LEU A 58 17.92 -4.68 3.79
N LEU A 59 17.48 -3.98 4.83
CA LEU A 59 18.31 -3.03 5.60
C LEU A 59 19.44 -3.75 6.33
N ALA A 60 19.15 -4.89 6.97
CA ALA A 60 20.17 -5.70 7.64
C ALA A 60 21.27 -6.14 6.65
N ARG A 61 20.89 -6.64 5.48
CA ARG A 61 21.85 -7.05 4.43
C ARG A 61 22.66 -5.87 3.88
N GLU A 62 22.07 -4.67 3.78
CA GLU A 62 22.80 -3.49 3.34
C GLU A 62 23.88 -3.13 4.38
N ILE A 63 23.55 -3.13 5.66
CA ILE A 63 24.51 -2.90 6.75
C ILE A 63 25.61 -3.95 6.78
N GLU A 64 25.26 -5.24 6.64
CA GLU A 64 26.24 -6.32 6.60
C GLU A 64 27.24 -6.19 5.44
N LYS A 65 26.77 -5.73 4.28
CA LYS A 65 27.60 -5.62 3.07
C LYS A 65 28.44 -4.35 3.01
N THR A 66 27.93 -3.23 3.51
CA THR A 66 28.52 -1.90 3.29
C THR A 66 29.00 -1.27 4.62
N GLY A 67 28.63 -1.82 5.77
CA GLY A 67 28.90 -1.24 7.07
C GLY A 67 28.08 0.02 7.38
N ALA A 68 27.20 0.46 6.46
CA ALA A 68 26.42 1.68 6.60
C ALA A 68 25.01 1.51 5.97
N LEU A 69 24.08 2.34 6.42
CA LEU A 69 22.72 2.39 5.89
C LEU A 69 22.49 3.65 5.08
N SER A 70 22.17 3.51 3.81
CA SER A 70 21.78 4.64 2.95
C SER A 70 20.27 4.82 2.89
N LEU A 71 19.70 5.55 3.86
CA LEU A 71 18.27 5.85 3.87
C LEU A 71 17.82 6.56 2.60
N ALA A 72 18.58 7.56 2.13
CA ALA A 72 18.26 8.27 0.89
C ALA A 72 18.21 7.32 -0.32
N GLY A 73 19.16 6.40 -0.43
CA GLY A 73 19.17 5.37 -1.49
C GLY A 73 17.98 4.42 -1.37
N PHE A 74 17.63 4.02 -0.17
CA PHE A 74 16.48 3.16 0.10
C PHE A 74 15.18 3.83 -0.34
N TYR A 75 14.89 5.05 0.14
CA TYR A 75 13.67 5.78 -0.22
C TYR A 75 13.62 6.13 -1.72
N ALA A 76 14.73 6.47 -2.34
CA ALA A 76 14.77 6.75 -3.77
C ALA A 76 14.44 5.51 -4.63
N ARG A 77 14.90 4.32 -4.24
CA ARG A 77 14.53 3.07 -4.92
C ARG A 77 13.05 2.75 -4.76
N ARG A 78 12.51 2.97 -3.57
CA ARG A 78 11.10 2.74 -3.25
C ARG A 78 10.19 3.71 -3.98
N ALA A 79 10.48 5.00 -3.92
CA ALA A 79 9.73 6.04 -4.62
C ALA A 79 9.65 5.78 -6.13
N ARG A 80 10.77 5.45 -6.77
CA ARG A 80 10.78 5.10 -8.20
C ARG A 80 9.90 3.90 -8.56
N ARG A 81 9.66 3.00 -7.63
CA ARG A 81 8.80 1.83 -7.83
C ARG A 81 7.33 2.14 -7.57
N LEU A 82 7.02 2.94 -6.55
CA LEU A 82 5.65 3.15 -6.08
C LEU A 82 4.98 4.37 -6.72
N LEU A 83 5.70 5.50 -6.85
CA LEU A 83 5.12 6.74 -7.36
C LEU A 83 4.50 6.62 -8.75
N PRO A 84 5.10 5.93 -9.75
CA PRO A 84 4.45 5.81 -11.05
C PRO A 84 3.12 5.07 -10.99
N ALA A 85 3.07 3.95 -10.27
CA ALA A 85 1.86 3.15 -10.15
C ALA A 85 0.76 3.89 -9.36
N SER A 86 1.11 4.49 -8.22
CA SER A 86 0.17 5.26 -7.41
C SER A 86 -0.34 6.51 -8.13
N ALA A 87 0.51 7.20 -8.91
CA ALA A 87 0.10 8.34 -9.72
C ALA A 87 -0.91 7.94 -10.80
N VAL A 88 -0.69 6.83 -11.49
CA VAL A 88 -1.64 6.31 -12.49
C VAL A 88 -2.99 5.99 -11.84
N VAL A 89 -2.99 5.25 -10.72
CA VAL A 89 -4.23 4.92 -10.00
C VAL A 89 -4.93 6.18 -9.50
N PHE A 90 -4.19 7.12 -8.91
CA PHE A 90 -4.72 8.36 -8.40
C PHE A 90 -5.38 9.20 -9.51
N LEU A 91 -4.69 9.42 -10.62
CA LEU A 91 -5.21 10.17 -11.76
C LEU A 91 -6.41 9.48 -12.42
N ALA A 92 -6.35 8.16 -12.58
CA ALA A 92 -7.48 7.38 -13.09
C ALA A 92 -8.71 7.50 -12.18
N THR A 93 -8.52 7.43 -10.85
CA THR A 93 -9.60 7.61 -9.89
C THR A 93 -10.20 9.00 -9.99
N LEU A 94 -9.38 10.06 -10.05
CA LEU A 94 -9.86 11.44 -10.22
C LEU A 94 -10.66 11.60 -11.52
N LEU A 95 -10.18 11.03 -12.62
CA LEU A 95 -10.87 11.10 -13.91
C LEU A 95 -12.23 10.40 -13.87
N ILE A 96 -12.27 9.21 -13.29
CA ILE A 96 -13.53 8.46 -13.09
C ILE A 96 -14.49 9.26 -12.22
N CYS A 97 -14.01 9.79 -11.09
CA CYS A 97 -14.81 10.63 -10.20
C CYS A 97 -15.33 11.88 -10.90
N ARG A 98 -14.54 12.49 -11.80
CA ARG A 98 -14.95 13.67 -12.59
C ARG A 98 -16.11 13.37 -13.52
N VAL A 99 -16.20 12.15 -14.03
CA VAL A 99 -17.25 11.72 -14.96
C VAL A 99 -18.52 11.28 -14.22
N PHE A 100 -18.38 10.54 -13.12
CA PHE A 100 -19.50 9.84 -12.48
C PHE A 100 -20.05 10.53 -11.23
N LEU A 101 -19.31 11.46 -10.60
CA LEU A 101 -19.76 12.11 -9.38
C LEU A 101 -20.31 13.51 -9.62
N SER A 102 -21.28 13.90 -8.80
CA SER A 102 -21.83 15.26 -8.79
C SER A 102 -20.78 16.29 -8.34
N PRO A 103 -20.92 17.59 -8.71
CA PRO A 103 -19.99 18.64 -8.29
C PRO A 103 -19.78 18.74 -6.76
N VAL A 104 -20.83 18.49 -5.99
CA VAL A 104 -20.77 18.50 -4.51
C VAL A 104 -19.91 17.34 -3.99
N GLN A 105 -20.09 16.14 -4.55
CA GLN A 105 -19.26 14.99 -4.20
C GLN A 105 -17.79 15.20 -4.60
N GLN A 106 -17.54 15.80 -5.78
CA GLN A 106 -16.18 16.13 -6.23
C GLN A 106 -15.49 17.11 -5.28
N TYR A 107 -16.20 18.11 -4.77
CA TYR A 107 -15.68 19.06 -3.79
C TYR A 107 -15.20 18.33 -2.52
N HIS A 108 -16.00 17.44 -1.97
CA HIS A 108 -15.65 16.64 -0.78
C HIS A 108 -14.49 15.68 -1.02
N LEU A 109 -14.26 15.27 -2.27
CA LEU A 109 -13.11 14.44 -2.64
C LEU A 109 -11.81 15.24 -2.74
N GLY A 110 -11.85 16.54 -2.91
CA GLY A 110 -10.67 17.38 -3.05
C GLY A 110 -9.74 17.27 -1.84
N ASP A 111 -10.31 17.30 -0.63
CA ASP A 111 -9.56 17.14 0.60
C ASP A 111 -8.90 15.75 0.67
N SER A 112 -9.69 14.68 0.61
CA SER A 112 -9.16 13.31 0.70
C SER A 112 -8.16 12.99 -0.40
N GLY A 113 -8.35 13.52 -1.61
CA GLY A 113 -7.42 13.41 -2.71
C GLY A 113 -6.07 14.08 -2.40
N SER A 114 -6.09 15.28 -1.83
CA SER A 114 -4.86 16.00 -1.45
C SER A 114 -4.05 15.23 -0.40
N TYR A 115 -4.70 14.71 0.64
CA TYR A 115 -4.04 13.88 1.65
C TYR A 115 -3.54 12.55 1.09
N THR A 116 -4.25 11.98 0.10
CA THR A 116 -3.82 10.77 -0.61
C THR A 116 -2.56 11.02 -1.43
N ALA A 117 -2.51 12.13 -2.17
CA ALA A 117 -1.33 12.51 -2.96
C ALA A 117 -0.08 12.72 -2.10
N LEU A 118 -0.25 13.15 -0.86
CA LEU A 118 0.82 13.37 0.12
C LEU A 118 1.15 12.14 0.97
N TYR A 119 0.50 10.99 0.73
CA TYR A 119 0.68 9.76 1.54
C TYR A 119 0.41 9.96 3.04
N ILE A 120 -0.57 10.82 3.39
CA ILE A 120 -1.02 11.08 4.76
C ILE A 120 -2.53 10.90 4.93
N SER A 121 -3.16 10.15 4.04
CA SER A 121 -4.61 9.89 4.05
C SER A 121 -5.09 9.18 5.32
N ASN A 122 -4.22 8.37 5.95
CA ASN A 122 -4.52 7.72 7.23
C ASN A 122 -4.87 8.73 8.34
N PHE A 123 -4.15 9.85 8.45
CA PHE A 123 -4.46 10.91 9.43
C PHE A 123 -5.77 11.62 9.10
N TRP A 124 -6.03 11.88 7.83
CA TRP A 124 -7.28 12.51 7.40
C TRP A 124 -8.49 11.64 7.72
N PHE A 125 -8.42 10.35 7.41
CA PHE A 125 -9.50 9.41 7.72
C PHE A 125 -9.67 9.20 9.22
N LEU A 126 -8.58 9.15 10.00
CA LEU A 126 -8.61 9.04 11.45
C LEU A 126 -9.29 10.25 12.10
N GLY A 127 -8.97 11.46 11.65
CA GLY A 127 -9.51 12.70 12.21
C GLY A 127 -10.99 12.93 11.89
N ARG A 128 -11.50 12.39 10.76
CA ARG A 128 -12.92 12.52 10.37
C ARG A 128 -13.80 11.37 10.81
N SER A 129 -13.23 10.27 11.14
CA SER A 129 -13.98 9.08 11.56
C SER A 129 -13.54 8.62 12.93
N ALA A 130 -14.16 9.16 13.95
CA ALA A 130 -14.44 8.32 15.11
C ALA A 130 -15.26 7.07 14.66
N ASP A 131 -15.75 7.08 13.44
CA ASP A 131 -16.55 6.04 12.82
C ASP A 131 -15.99 5.71 11.42
N TYR A 132 -14.93 4.89 11.37
CA TYR A 132 -14.36 4.34 10.14
C TYR A 132 -15.43 3.67 9.25
N PHE A 133 -16.51 3.21 9.84
CA PHE A 133 -17.67 2.58 9.21
C PHE A 133 -18.81 3.56 8.90
N ALA A 134 -18.65 4.86 9.16
CA ALA A 134 -19.66 5.84 8.79
C ALA A 134 -19.94 5.80 7.28
N PRO A 135 -21.21 5.82 6.85
CA PRO A 135 -21.59 5.73 5.45
C PRO A 135 -20.90 6.76 4.54
N ALA A 136 -20.66 7.96 5.06
CA ALA A 136 -20.00 9.04 4.34
C ALA A 136 -18.52 8.72 4.03
N THR A 137 -17.85 7.96 4.88
CA THR A 137 -16.45 7.57 4.71
C THR A 137 -16.34 6.30 3.86
N ALA A 138 -17.27 5.36 4.02
CA ALA A 138 -17.29 4.09 3.30
C ALA A 138 -17.38 4.24 1.76
N ASN A 139 -18.01 5.33 1.29
CA ASN A 139 -18.16 5.61 -0.14
C ASN A 139 -17.02 6.47 -0.72
N ASN A 140 -15.98 6.78 0.04
CA ASN A 140 -14.86 7.57 -0.45
C ASN A 140 -13.92 6.67 -1.31
N PRO A 141 -13.70 6.98 -2.60
CA PRO A 141 -12.87 6.15 -3.49
C PRO A 141 -11.39 6.11 -3.06
N PHE A 142 -10.92 7.06 -2.24
CA PHE A 142 -9.58 7.08 -1.68
C PHE A 142 -9.46 6.38 -0.32
N LEU A 143 -10.56 5.82 0.21
CA LEU A 143 -10.53 5.18 1.53
C LEU A 143 -9.40 4.13 1.63
N HIS A 144 -9.23 3.31 0.60
CA HIS A 144 -8.23 2.23 0.60
C HIS A 144 -6.78 2.71 0.65
N THR A 145 -6.53 3.99 0.38
CA THR A 145 -5.18 4.56 0.38
C THR A 145 -4.61 4.77 1.79
N TRP A 146 -5.43 4.66 2.84
CA TRP A 146 -4.95 4.77 4.21
C TRP A 146 -3.87 3.72 4.56
N SER A 147 -4.05 2.49 4.09
CA SER A 147 -3.09 1.41 4.36
C SER A 147 -1.77 1.64 3.63
N LEU A 148 -1.82 2.17 2.41
CA LEU A 148 -0.63 2.57 1.67
C LEU A 148 0.11 3.73 2.36
N ALA A 149 -0.63 4.72 2.89
CA ALA A 149 -0.06 5.81 3.66
C ALA A 149 0.65 5.31 4.92
N VAL A 150 0.02 4.42 5.69
CA VAL A 150 0.65 3.79 6.87
C VAL A 150 1.90 3.02 6.47
N GLU A 151 1.84 2.23 5.39
CA GLU A 151 2.99 1.47 4.91
C GLU A 151 4.19 2.37 4.62
N GLU A 152 3.98 3.51 3.94
CA GLU A 152 5.06 4.43 3.59
C GLU A 152 5.61 5.21 4.79
N GLN A 153 4.80 5.45 5.82
CA GLN A 153 5.21 6.14 7.05
C GLN A 153 5.95 5.23 8.03
N PHE A 154 5.73 3.93 7.93
CA PHE A 154 6.31 2.96 8.85
C PHE A 154 7.80 2.66 8.57
N TYR A 155 8.32 3.10 7.44
CA TYR A 155 9.70 2.89 6.97
C TYR A 155 10.55 4.15 7.06
#